data_4552565f0e05aa1589231c9705bbe8f1
#
_entry.id   4552565f0e05aa1589231c9705bbe8f1
#
_cell.length_a   1.000
_cell.length_b   1.000
_cell.length_c   1.000
_cell.angle_alpha   90.00
_cell.angle_beta   90.00
_cell.angle_gamma   90.00
#
_symmetry.space_group_name_H-M   'P 1'
#
loop_
_entity.id
_entity.type
_entity.pdbx_description
1 polymer ?
#
loop_
_entity_poly.entity_id
_entity_poly.type
_entity_poly.pdbx_seq_one_letter_code
_entity_poly.pdbx_strand_id
1 'polypeptide(L)'
;MITAGLASVTFRGRPVDEVVGLAADAGLGAVEWAGDVHVPPGDRASAERAARLCRSHDLAIGTYGSYYKAGASDPADFAAVLDTAEALGAPRVRVWAGVKGSRETAEQEREEITEDLRRCADLAAARGIAVTAEHHVSSLTDDLASALRLLEDVDLVAHWQPGEQPDVDACLTEVTVLLPRLVAVHAFSWGPDGFTERLPLAARADLWRPLLDVLHEDGRDRHVLLEFVPDDSPEAFRRDAATLLSWLEER
;
A
#
# COMPACT_ATOMS: atom_id res chain seq x y z
N MET A 1 -5.97 -13.89 8.30
CA MET A 1 -5.92 -12.95 9.47
C MET A 1 -5.60 -11.53 8.99
N ILE A 2 -6.20 -10.50 9.57
CA ILE A 2 -5.91 -9.10 9.23
C ILE A 2 -4.85 -8.57 10.20
N THR A 3 -3.77 -8.02 9.67
CA THR A 3 -2.72 -7.36 10.45
C THR A 3 -2.84 -5.85 10.24
N ALA A 4 -3.11 -5.10 11.32
CA ALA A 4 -3.07 -3.64 11.30
C ALA A 4 -1.62 -3.16 11.19
N GLY A 5 -1.37 -2.13 10.40
CA GLY A 5 -0.04 -1.59 10.16
C GLY A 5 -0.03 -0.10 9.83
N LEU A 6 1.15 0.40 9.52
CA LEU A 6 1.42 1.80 9.15
C LEU A 6 2.08 1.88 7.79
N ALA A 7 1.56 2.70 6.89
CA ALA A 7 2.30 3.19 5.73
C ALA A 7 3.21 4.36 6.18
N SER A 8 4.52 4.15 6.12
CA SER A 8 5.50 5.09 6.69
C SER A 8 5.45 6.49 6.06
N VAL A 9 4.91 6.59 4.84
CA VAL A 9 4.68 7.87 4.15
C VAL A 9 3.81 8.84 4.95
N THR A 10 2.99 8.36 5.87
CA THR A 10 2.21 9.17 6.82
C THR A 10 3.12 10.14 7.59
N PHE A 11 4.36 9.74 7.87
CA PHE A 11 5.31 10.52 8.65
C PHE A 11 6.57 10.87 7.87
N ARG A 12 6.41 11.48 6.69
CA ARG A 12 7.51 11.85 5.78
C ARG A 12 8.64 12.64 6.42
N GLY A 13 8.32 13.48 7.39
CA GLY A 13 9.28 14.34 8.09
C GLY A 13 9.96 13.69 9.30
N ARG A 14 9.69 12.41 9.61
CA ARG A 14 10.26 11.73 10.77
C ARG A 14 11.29 10.68 10.38
N PRO A 15 12.34 10.49 11.18
CA PRO A 15 13.32 9.45 10.92
C PRO A 15 12.73 8.04 11.17
N VAL A 16 13.37 7.03 10.59
CA VAL A 16 12.94 5.62 10.62
C VAL A 16 12.68 5.10 12.04
N ASP A 17 13.53 5.44 13.01
CA ASP A 17 13.40 5.01 14.41
C ASP A 17 12.15 5.59 15.10
N GLU A 18 11.80 6.84 14.81
CA GLU A 18 10.56 7.43 15.32
C GLU A 18 9.32 6.76 14.70
N VAL A 19 9.35 6.48 13.39
CA VAL A 19 8.25 5.79 12.70
C VAL A 19 8.02 4.39 13.28
N VAL A 20 9.10 3.63 13.50
CA VAL A 20 9.03 2.31 14.16
C VAL A 20 8.48 2.42 15.57
N GLY A 21 8.98 3.38 16.37
CA GLY A 21 8.48 3.61 17.73
C GLY A 21 6.98 3.93 17.76
N LEU A 22 6.53 4.82 16.87
CA LEU A 22 5.10 5.17 16.76
C LEU A 22 4.23 3.95 16.43
N ALA A 23 4.64 3.12 15.46
CA ALA A 23 3.90 1.93 15.07
C ALA A 23 3.83 0.90 16.22
N ALA A 24 4.96 0.64 16.88
CA ALA A 24 5.04 -0.29 18.00
C ALA A 24 4.24 0.18 19.23
N ASP A 25 4.41 1.44 19.62
CA ASP A 25 3.68 2.05 20.76
C ASP A 25 2.17 2.08 20.54
N ALA A 26 1.72 2.13 19.27
CA ALA A 26 0.32 2.08 18.91
C ALA A 26 -0.25 0.64 18.82
N GLY A 27 0.58 -0.39 19.05
CA GLY A 27 0.17 -1.80 19.02
C GLY A 27 -0.03 -2.36 17.61
N LEU A 28 0.53 -1.71 16.58
CA LEU A 28 0.46 -2.21 15.20
C LEU A 28 1.42 -3.38 14.98
N GLY A 29 1.11 -4.24 14.01
CA GLY A 29 1.91 -5.44 13.71
C GLY A 29 2.78 -5.35 12.46
N ALA A 30 2.62 -4.31 11.63
CA ALA A 30 3.35 -4.20 10.35
C ALA A 30 3.66 -2.76 9.95
N VAL A 31 4.68 -2.60 9.08
CA VAL A 31 5.02 -1.34 8.42
C VAL A 31 5.19 -1.58 6.91
N GLU A 32 4.65 -0.67 6.10
CA GLU A 32 5.06 -0.46 4.71
C GLU A 32 6.09 0.68 4.66
N TRP A 33 7.24 0.43 4.07
CA TRP A 33 8.30 1.43 3.95
C TRP A 33 8.24 2.20 2.64
N ALA A 34 8.21 3.53 2.73
CA ALA A 34 8.22 4.44 1.58
C ALA A 34 9.63 4.61 1.01
N GLY A 35 9.78 4.31 -0.27
CA GLY A 35 11.05 4.38 -1.00
C GLY A 35 11.48 5.78 -1.37
N ASP A 36 10.60 6.75 -1.33
CA ASP A 36 10.91 8.13 -1.70
C ASP A 36 11.42 8.99 -0.53
N VAL A 37 11.28 8.51 0.72
CA VAL A 37 11.71 9.27 1.92
C VAL A 37 12.51 8.46 2.93
N HIS A 38 12.05 7.26 3.33
CA HIS A 38 12.64 6.53 4.45
C HIS A 38 13.70 5.52 4.04
N VAL A 39 13.46 4.84 2.92
CA VAL A 39 14.31 3.74 2.44
C VAL A 39 14.50 3.88 0.93
N PRO A 40 15.34 4.83 0.45
CA PRO A 40 15.52 5.06 -0.98
C PRO A 40 16.03 3.82 -1.72
N PRO A 41 15.58 3.58 -2.98
CA PRO A 41 16.12 2.51 -3.81
C PRO A 41 17.66 2.60 -3.92
N GLY A 42 18.34 1.48 -3.69
CA GLY A 42 19.80 1.40 -3.68
C GLY A 42 20.46 1.76 -2.35
N ASP A 43 19.73 2.33 -1.38
CA ASP A 43 20.27 2.58 -0.04
C ASP A 43 20.11 1.35 0.87
N ARG A 44 21.00 0.39 0.66
CA ARG A 44 21.05 -0.85 1.43
C ARG A 44 21.20 -0.62 2.93
N ALA A 45 21.96 0.40 3.33
CA ALA A 45 22.21 0.68 4.75
C ALA A 45 20.95 1.13 5.49
N SER A 46 20.16 2.02 4.87
CA SER A 46 18.84 2.43 5.37
C SER A 46 17.86 1.26 5.41
N ALA A 47 17.83 0.42 4.38
CA ALA A 47 17.00 -0.79 4.34
C ALA A 47 17.31 -1.76 5.48
N GLU A 48 18.58 -2.12 5.67
CA GLU A 48 19.01 -2.99 6.75
C GLU A 48 18.76 -2.39 8.14
N ARG A 49 18.91 -1.06 8.29
CA ARG A 49 18.58 -0.37 9.54
C ARG A 49 17.07 -0.48 9.83
N ALA A 50 16.22 -0.18 8.88
CA ALA A 50 14.77 -0.28 9.03
C ALA A 50 14.35 -1.72 9.38
N ALA A 51 14.92 -2.71 8.70
CA ALA A 51 14.67 -4.13 8.97
C ALA A 51 15.09 -4.54 10.40
N ARG A 52 16.24 -4.08 10.88
CA ARG A 52 16.67 -4.35 12.26
C ARG A 52 15.75 -3.72 13.30
N LEU A 53 15.35 -2.47 13.08
CA LEU A 53 14.43 -1.76 13.99
C LEU A 53 13.07 -2.42 14.03
N CYS A 54 12.47 -2.76 12.88
CA CYS A 54 11.21 -3.50 12.86
C CYS A 54 11.29 -4.80 13.65
N ARG A 55 12.34 -5.62 13.42
CA ARG A 55 12.52 -6.87 14.18
C ARG A 55 12.66 -6.66 15.69
N SER A 56 13.36 -5.59 16.13
CA SER A 56 13.54 -5.30 17.56
C SER A 56 12.25 -4.84 18.26
N HIS A 57 11.20 -4.53 17.49
CA HIS A 57 9.89 -4.12 17.99
C HIS A 57 8.77 -5.08 17.57
N ASP A 58 9.12 -6.31 17.12
CA ASP A 58 8.18 -7.32 16.66
C ASP A 58 7.23 -6.86 15.53
N LEU A 59 7.69 -5.90 14.71
CA LEU A 59 6.96 -5.40 13.56
C LEU A 59 7.36 -6.18 12.29
N ALA A 60 6.37 -6.67 11.56
CA ALA A 60 6.58 -7.21 10.22
C ALA A 60 6.79 -6.08 9.19
N ILE A 61 7.54 -6.38 8.13
CA ILE A 61 7.59 -5.54 6.93
C ILE A 61 6.60 -6.13 5.93
N GLY A 62 5.50 -5.42 5.71
CA GLY A 62 4.42 -5.89 4.84
C GLY A 62 4.73 -5.72 3.36
N THR A 63 5.24 -4.56 3.01
CA THR A 63 5.47 -4.14 1.62
C THR A 63 6.58 -3.08 1.59
N TYR A 64 7.29 -3.00 0.47
CA TYR A 64 8.15 -1.87 0.12
C TYR A 64 7.46 -1.02 -0.95
N GLY A 65 7.02 0.18 -0.60
CA GLY A 65 6.44 1.17 -1.51
C GLY A 65 7.52 1.87 -2.31
N SER A 66 7.89 1.33 -3.46
CA SER A 66 9.09 1.71 -4.20
C SER A 66 8.99 3.03 -4.97
N TYR A 67 7.77 3.51 -5.22
CA TYR A 67 7.49 4.64 -6.13
C TYR A 67 7.94 4.41 -7.57
N TYR A 68 8.28 3.18 -7.95
CA TYR A 68 8.51 2.80 -9.33
C TYR A 68 7.20 2.92 -10.13
N LYS A 69 7.25 3.60 -11.27
CA LYS A 69 6.11 3.84 -12.16
C LYS A 69 6.36 3.11 -13.46
N ALA A 70 5.72 1.97 -13.63
CA ALA A 70 5.88 1.16 -14.82
C ALA A 70 5.54 1.95 -16.10
N GLY A 71 6.35 1.80 -17.13
CA GLY A 71 6.23 2.55 -18.39
C GLY A 71 6.72 4.02 -18.32
N ALA A 72 7.13 4.51 -17.13
CA ALA A 72 7.61 5.89 -16.96
C ALA A 72 8.95 5.99 -16.24
N SER A 73 9.25 5.11 -15.30
CA SER A 73 10.57 5.00 -14.66
C SER A 73 11.57 4.33 -15.61
N ASP A 74 12.87 4.59 -15.43
CA ASP A 74 13.89 3.83 -16.18
C ASP A 74 13.80 2.35 -15.75
N PRO A 75 13.62 1.42 -16.69
CA PRO A 75 13.58 -0.01 -16.38
C PRO A 75 14.80 -0.52 -15.61
N ALA A 76 15.97 0.10 -15.77
CA ALA A 76 17.19 -0.25 -15.06
C ALA A 76 17.10 0.02 -13.54
N ASP A 77 16.29 1.00 -13.11
CA ASP A 77 16.13 1.36 -11.70
C ASP A 77 15.45 0.25 -10.88
N PHE A 78 14.69 -0.63 -11.52
CA PHE A 78 13.98 -1.69 -10.81
C PHE A 78 14.92 -2.70 -10.12
N ALA A 79 16.14 -2.86 -10.61
CA ALA A 79 17.14 -3.68 -9.94
C ALA A 79 17.49 -3.13 -8.54
N ALA A 80 17.69 -1.81 -8.42
CA ALA A 80 17.94 -1.16 -7.13
C ALA A 80 16.72 -1.25 -6.18
N VAL A 81 15.51 -1.20 -6.74
CA VAL A 81 14.26 -1.43 -5.97
C VAL A 81 14.27 -2.83 -5.36
N LEU A 82 14.59 -3.86 -6.14
CA LEU A 82 14.64 -5.24 -5.65
C LEU A 82 15.76 -5.46 -4.63
N ASP A 83 16.96 -4.90 -4.86
CA ASP A 83 18.08 -4.99 -3.91
C ASP A 83 17.71 -4.38 -2.54
N THR A 84 16.94 -3.30 -2.57
CA THR A 84 16.41 -2.64 -1.36
C THR A 84 15.35 -3.49 -0.67
N ALA A 85 14.40 -4.06 -1.44
CA ALA A 85 13.38 -4.95 -0.90
C ALA A 85 13.97 -6.19 -0.24
N GLU A 86 15.00 -6.80 -0.84
CA GLU A 86 15.75 -7.92 -0.24
C GLU A 86 16.44 -7.51 1.06
N ALA A 87 17.13 -6.36 1.07
CA ALA A 87 17.81 -5.86 2.28
C ALA A 87 16.84 -5.52 3.42
N LEU A 88 15.63 -5.05 3.09
CA LEU A 88 14.51 -4.90 4.01
C LEU A 88 13.96 -6.24 4.51
N GLY A 89 14.03 -7.29 3.70
CA GLY A 89 13.28 -8.53 3.89
C GLY A 89 11.78 -8.35 3.57
N ALA A 90 11.44 -7.42 2.68
CA ALA A 90 10.07 -7.17 2.25
C ALA A 90 9.58 -8.27 1.30
N PRO A 91 8.46 -8.95 1.60
CA PRO A 91 7.93 -9.98 0.72
C PRO A 91 7.28 -9.44 -0.55
N ARG A 92 7.04 -8.13 -0.60
CA ARG A 92 6.35 -7.45 -1.70
C ARG A 92 6.98 -6.11 -2.01
N VAL A 93 6.90 -5.74 -3.29
CA VAL A 93 7.22 -4.39 -3.79
C VAL A 93 5.96 -3.79 -4.38
N ARG A 94 5.57 -2.60 -3.92
CA ARG A 94 4.46 -1.84 -4.48
C ARG A 94 4.96 -0.90 -5.57
N VAL A 95 4.27 -0.92 -6.71
CA VAL A 95 4.53 -0.10 -7.89
C VAL A 95 3.26 0.59 -8.36
N TRP A 96 3.40 1.60 -9.21
CA TRP A 96 2.30 2.21 -9.92
C TRP A 96 2.28 1.77 -11.39
N ALA A 97 1.09 1.54 -11.92
CA ALA A 97 0.85 1.14 -13.30
C ALA A 97 0.70 2.37 -14.21
N GLY A 98 1.80 3.04 -14.52
CA GLY A 98 1.81 4.26 -15.30
C GLY A 98 1.73 5.55 -14.47
N VAL A 99 1.41 6.65 -15.16
CA VAL A 99 1.34 8.03 -14.61
C VAL A 99 0.10 8.78 -15.06
N LYS A 100 -0.81 8.12 -15.77
CA LYS A 100 -2.09 8.65 -16.26
C LYS A 100 -3.22 7.67 -15.93
N GLY A 101 -4.41 8.21 -15.74
CA GLY A 101 -5.61 7.39 -15.56
C GLY A 101 -5.91 6.49 -16.78
N SER A 102 -6.65 5.43 -16.55
CA SER A 102 -6.97 4.41 -17.56
C SER A 102 -7.66 4.97 -18.80
N ARG A 103 -8.49 6.00 -18.62
CA ARG A 103 -9.21 6.67 -19.71
C ARG A 103 -8.35 7.61 -20.55
N GLU A 104 -7.24 8.07 -20.00
CA GLU A 104 -6.29 8.99 -20.65
C GLU A 104 -5.12 8.25 -21.31
N THR A 105 -4.98 6.96 -21.01
CA THR A 105 -3.89 6.12 -21.50
C THR A 105 -4.28 5.45 -22.81
N ALA A 106 -3.54 5.73 -23.89
CA ALA A 106 -3.73 5.07 -25.18
C ALA A 106 -3.40 3.58 -25.09
N GLU A 107 -4.00 2.76 -25.97
CA GLU A 107 -3.80 1.29 -25.93
C GLU A 107 -2.33 0.90 -26.07
N GLN A 108 -1.59 1.55 -26.96
CA GLN A 108 -0.15 1.30 -27.11
C GLN A 108 0.63 1.61 -25.82
N GLU A 109 0.33 2.73 -25.15
CA GLU A 109 0.95 3.10 -23.86
C GLU A 109 0.58 2.09 -22.76
N ARG A 110 -0.66 1.60 -22.78
CA ARG A 110 -1.10 0.51 -21.89
C ARG A 110 -0.30 -0.77 -22.11
N GLU A 111 -0.05 -1.15 -23.36
CA GLU A 111 0.76 -2.31 -23.71
C GLU A 111 2.20 -2.16 -23.19
N GLU A 112 2.81 -0.98 -23.35
CA GLU A 112 4.15 -0.67 -22.84
C GLU A 112 4.23 -0.76 -21.31
N ILE A 113 3.23 -0.23 -20.60
CA ILE A 113 3.12 -0.32 -19.12
C ILE A 113 2.96 -1.79 -18.70
N THR A 114 2.10 -2.53 -19.38
CA THR A 114 1.83 -3.95 -19.08
C THR A 114 3.09 -4.81 -19.28
N GLU A 115 3.86 -4.56 -20.34
CA GLU A 115 5.11 -5.27 -20.61
C GLU A 115 6.18 -4.97 -19.57
N ASP A 116 6.31 -3.69 -19.14
CA ASP A 116 7.23 -3.32 -18.06
C ASP A 116 6.83 -3.97 -16.72
N LEU A 117 5.53 -4.01 -16.39
CA LEU A 117 5.02 -4.70 -15.20
C LEU A 117 5.29 -6.22 -15.25
N ARG A 118 5.15 -6.84 -16.41
CA ARG A 118 5.48 -8.27 -16.60
C ARG A 118 6.97 -8.51 -16.35
N ARG A 119 7.83 -7.67 -16.91
CA ARG A 119 9.27 -7.70 -16.64
C ARG A 119 9.56 -7.53 -15.14
N CYS A 120 8.92 -6.57 -14.48
CA CYS A 120 9.07 -6.36 -13.03
C CYS A 120 8.63 -7.58 -12.22
N ALA A 121 7.50 -8.19 -12.57
CA ALA A 121 7.00 -9.38 -11.90
C ALA A 121 7.96 -10.57 -12.04
N ASP A 122 8.49 -10.82 -13.25
CA ASP A 122 9.44 -11.90 -13.52
C ASP A 122 10.75 -11.71 -12.72
N LEU A 123 11.30 -10.49 -12.71
CA LEU A 123 12.52 -10.18 -11.95
C LEU A 123 12.32 -10.31 -10.44
N ALA A 124 11.18 -9.89 -9.93
CA ALA A 124 10.84 -9.99 -8.51
C ALA A 124 10.59 -11.46 -8.10
N ALA A 125 9.86 -12.22 -8.92
CA ALA A 125 9.58 -13.64 -8.69
C ALA A 125 10.86 -14.48 -8.61
N ALA A 126 11.88 -14.16 -9.43
CA ALA A 126 13.19 -14.80 -9.39
C ALA A 126 13.93 -14.60 -8.04
N ARG A 127 13.50 -13.59 -7.25
CA ARG A 127 14.02 -13.28 -5.91
C ARG A 127 13.04 -13.66 -4.78
N GLY A 128 11.93 -14.32 -5.10
CA GLY A 128 10.88 -14.68 -4.14
C GLY A 128 10.08 -13.49 -3.62
N ILE A 129 10.05 -12.39 -4.37
CA ILE A 129 9.31 -11.15 -4.05
C ILE A 129 8.11 -11.05 -5.00
N ALA A 130 6.94 -10.69 -4.46
CA ALA A 130 5.77 -10.40 -5.27
C ALA A 130 5.70 -8.91 -5.64
N VAL A 131 5.21 -8.60 -6.84
CA VAL A 131 4.89 -7.22 -7.23
C VAL A 131 3.42 -6.94 -6.94
N THR A 132 3.15 -5.81 -6.30
CA THR A 132 1.79 -5.34 -6.06
C THR A 132 1.53 -4.04 -6.83
N ALA A 133 0.40 -3.98 -7.54
CA ALA A 133 -0.07 -2.76 -8.17
C ALA A 133 -1.00 -2.02 -7.20
N GLU A 134 -0.68 -0.76 -6.92
CA GLU A 134 -1.52 0.10 -6.10
C GLU A 134 -2.73 0.59 -6.90
N HIS A 135 -3.93 0.46 -6.33
CA HIS A 135 -5.14 1.10 -6.85
C HIS A 135 -5.03 2.61 -6.60
N HIS A 136 -4.72 3.37 -7.65
CA HIS A 136 -4.36 4.78 -7.51
C HIS A 136 -4.91 5.60 -8.68
N VAL A 137 -5.43 6.79 -8.36
CA VAL A 137 -5.74 7.80 -9.38
C VAL A 137 -4.52 8.06 -10.27
N SER A 138 -4.63 8.44 -11.47
CA SER A 138 -3.50 8.65 -12.38
C SER A 138 -2.63 7.39 -12.63
N SER A 139 -3.27 6.21 -12.64
CA SER A 139 -2.63 4.95 -13.04
C SER A 139 -3.65 4.05 -13.76
N LEU A 140 -3.21 2.94 -14.36
CA LEU A 140 -4.12 1.97 -14.98
C LEU A 140 -5.02 1.23 -13.97
N THR A 141 -4.81 1.43 -12.69
CA THR A 141 -5.60 0.84 -11.60
C THR A 141 -6.57 1.84 -10.95
N ASP A 142 -6.86 2.97 -11.60
CA ASP A 142 -7.81 3.99 -11.14
C ASP A 142 -9.28 3.58 -11.26
N ASP A 143 -9.55 2.50 -11.97
CA ASP A 143 -10.87 1.98 -12.31
C ASP A 143 -10.84 0.45 -12.22
N LEU A 144 -11.88 -0.15 -11.63
CA LEU A 144 -11.93 -1.61 -11.38
C LEU A 144 -11.76 -2.44 -12.66
N ALA A 145 -12.44 -2.06 -13.75
CA ALA A 145 -12.38 -2.84 -14.99
C ALA A 145 -10.98 -2.80 -15.60
N SER A 146 -10.33 -1.64 -15.54
CA SER A 146 -8.94 -1.47 -15.99
C SER A 146 -7.95 -2.23 -15.10
N ALA A 147 -8.16 -2.19 -13.78
CA ALA A 147 -7.33 -2.94 -12.83
C ALA A 147 -7.46 -4.45 -13.03
N LEU A 148 -8.67 -4.98 -13.23
CA LEU A 148 -8.91 -6.40 -13.49
C LEU A 148 -8.23 -6.85 -14.78
N ARG A 149 -8.35 -6.07 -15.86
CA ARG A 149 -7.66 -6.36 -17.13
C ARG A 149 -6.15 -6.45 -16.90
N LEU A 150 -5.56 -5.52 -16.12
CA LEU A 150 -4.14 -5.55 -15.82
C LEU A 150 -3.74 -6.79 -15.03
N LEU A 151 -4.53 -7.19 -14.03
CA LEU A 151 -4.31 -8.38 -13.21
C LEU A 151 -4.50 -9.69 -13.97
N GLU A 152 -5.27 -9.68 -15.06
CA GLU A 152 -5.38 -10.83 -16.00
C GLU A 152 -4.15 -10.93 -16.90
N ASP A 153 -3.63 -9.76 -17.36
CA ASP A 153 -2.50 -9.69 -18.28
C ASP A 153 -1.15 -9.97 -17.61
N VAL A 154 -1.04 -9.68 -16.30
CA VAL A 154 0.21 -9.82 -15.53
C VAL A 154 -0.06 -10.47 -14.17
N ASP A 155 0.84 -11.36 -13.76
CA ASP A 155 0.73 -12.01 -12.43
C ASP A 155 1.16 -11.05 -11.31
N LEU A 156 0.23 -10.17 -10.94
CA LEU A 156 0.36 -9.20 -9.87
C LEU A 156 -0.64 -9.49 -8.75
N VAL A 157 -0.33 -8.96 -7.57
CA VAL A 157 -1.30 -8.86 -6.48
C VAL A 157 -1.76 -7.41 -6.29
N ALA A 158 -2.94 -7.21 -5.73
CA ALA A 158 -3.57 -5.91 -5.59
C ALA A 158 -3.26 -5.27 -4.23
N HIS A 159 -3.05 -3.96 -4.26
CA HIS A 159 -2.97 -3.08 -3.11
C HIS A 159 -4.04 -2.01 -3.28
N TRP A 160 -5.11 -2.09 -2.51
CA TRP A 160 -6.27 -1.23 -2.71
C TRP A 160 -6.28 -0.04 -1.76
N GLN A 161 -6.84 1.08 -2.22
CA GLN A 161 -7.22 2.24 -1.42
C GLN A 161 -8.46 2.91 -2.01
N PRO A 162 -9.26 3.63 -1.20
CA PRO A 162 -10.40 4.38 -1.72
C PRO A 162 -9.94 5.60 -2.52
N GLY A 163 -10.77 6.03 -3.47
CA GLY A 163 -10.61 7.33 -4.11
C GLY A 163 -10.91 8.51 -3.16
N GLU A 164 -10.79 9.74 -3.65
CA GLU A 164 -11.00 10.96 -2.85
C GLU A 164 -12.43 11.13 -2.34
N GLN A 165 -13.42 10.72 -3.14
CA GLN A 165 -14.85 10.79 -2.80
C GLN A 165 -15.47 9.40 -2.90
N PRO A 166 -15.15 8.52 -1.93
CA PRO A 166 -15.51 7.11 -2.05
C PRO A 166 -17.02 6.91 -1.84
N ASP A 167 -17.67 6.29 -2.83
CA ASP A 167 -18.97 5.65 -2.67
C ASP A 167 -18.78 4.31 -1.96
N VAL A 168 -19.52 4.08 -0.89
CA VAL A 168 -19.34 2.89 -0.04
C VAL A 168 -19.63 1.60 -0.79
N ASP A 169 -20.73 1.55 -1.55
CA ASP A 169 -21.14 0.34 -2.25
C ASP A 169 -20.16 0.02 -3.40
N ALA A 170 -19.65 1.05 -4.08
CA ALA A 170 -18.61 0.88 -5.09
C ALA A 170 -17.32 0.34 -4.47
N CYS A 171 -16.85 0.90 -3.36
CA CYS A 171 -15.66 0.43 -2.65
C CYS A 171 -15.79 -1.03 -2.18
N LEU A 172 -16.94 -1.41 -1.61
CA LEU A 172 -17.20 -2.78 -1.20
C LEU A 172 -17.23 -3.75 -2.39
N THR A 173 -17.79 -3.32 -3.52
CA THR A 173 -17.77 -4.09 -4.76
C THR A 173 -16.35 -4.29 -5.27
N GLU A 174 -15.55 -3.23 -5.35
CA GLU A 174 -14.15 -3.30 -5.77
C GLU A 174 -13.34 -4.26 -4.91
N VAL A 175 -13.39 -4.08 -3.58
CA VAL A 175 -12.67 -4.93 -2.64
C VAL A 175 -13.11 -6.39 -2.75
N THR A 176 -14.42 -6.66 -2.84
CA THR A 176 -14.96 -8.02 -2.98
C THR A 176 -14.44 -8.70 -4.25
N VAL A 177 -14.43 -8.00 -5.37
CA VAL A 177 -13.93 -8.54 -6.65
C VAL A 177 -12.42 -8.76 -6.61
N LEU A 178 -11.68 -7.88 -5.94
CA LEU A 178 -10.22 -7.97 -5.82
C LEU A 178 -9.74 -8.99 -4.77
N LEU A 179 -10.60 -9.50 -3.88
CA LEU A 179 -10.24 -10.44 -2.79
C LEU A 179 -9.29 -11.56 -3.20
N PRO A 180 -9.44 -12.22 -4.38
CA PRO A 180 -8.54 -13.30 -4.77
C PRO A 180 -7.07 -12.89 -4.90
N ARG A 181 -6.81 -11.61 -5.17
CA ARG A 181 -5.47 -11.05 -5.39
C ARG A 181 -5.09 -9.95 -4.39
N LEU A 182 -6.03 -9.51 -3.54
CA LEU A 182 -5.82 -8.41 -2.60
C LEU A 182 -4.91 -8.84 -1.44
N VAL A 183 -3.83 -8.11 -1.21
CA VAL A 183 -2.86 -8.39 -0.14
C VAL A 183 -2.76 -7.28 0.90
N ALA A 184 -3.09 -6.05 0.51
CA ALA A 184 -3.05 -4.91 1.43
C ALA A 184 -4.08 -3.84 1.06
N VAL A 185 -4.45 -3.05 2.07
CA VAL A 185 -5.37 -1.91 1.97
C VAL A 185 -4.73 -0.73 2.70
N HIS A 186 -4.67 0.43 2.04
CA HIS A 186 -4.39 1.69 2.71
C HIS A 186 -5.68 2.26 3.31
N ALA A 187 -5.66 2.53 4.60
CA ALA A 187 -6.81 2.99 5.36
C ALA A 187 -6.63 4.44 5.79
N PHE A 188 -7.48 5.31 5.25
CA PHE A 188 -7.56 6.73 5.57
C PHE A 188 -8.99 7.24 5.36
N SER A 189 -9.28 8.44 5.82
CA SER A 189 -10.58 9.08 5.61
C SER A 189 -10.41 10.50 5.10
N TRP A 190 -11.03 10.81 3.96
CA TRP A 190 -11.06 12.15 3.39
C TRP A 190 -12.40 12.83 3.65
N GLY A 191 -12.37 14.16 3.82
CA GLY A 191 -13.54 15.01 3.83
C GLY A 191 -14.00 15.42 2.42
N PRO A 192 -14.99 16.33 2.34
CA PRO A 192 -15.52 16.82 1.06
C PRO A 192 -14.48 17.46 0.14
N ASP A 193 -13.41 18.01 0.71
CA ASP A 193 -12.30 18.65 -0.04
C ASP A 193 -11.22 17.62 -0.48
N GLY A 194 -11.55 16.32 -0.47
CA GLY A 194 -10.67 15.24 -0.93
C GLY A 194 -9.42 15.09 -0.07
N PHE A 195 -8.29 14.73 -0.69
CA PHE A 195 -7.03 14.44 -0.01
C PHE A 195 -6.41 15.63 0.76
N THR A 196 -6.93 16.84 0.56
CA THR A 196 -6.53 18.04 1.31
C THR A 196 -7.20 18.15 2.68
N GLU A 197 -8.30 17.41 2.89
CA GLU A 197 -9.04 17.37 4.14
C GLU A 197 -8.97 15.99 4.77
N ARG A 198 -7.98 15.78 5.62
CA ARG A 198 -7.77 14.51 6.31
C ARG A 198 -8.63 14.42 7.56
N LEU A 199 -9.49 13.43 7.61
CA LEU A 199 -10.37 13.16 8.74
C LEU A 199 -9.84 12.02 9.60
N PRO A 200 -10.27 11.94 10.89
CA PRO A 200 -10.05 10.74 11.68
C PRO A 200 -10.64 9.50 10.98
N LEU A 201 -9.99 8.34 11.12
CA LEU A 201 -10.46 7.09 10.52
C LEU A 201 -11.93 6.81 10.85
N ALA A 202 -12.35 7.08 12.09
CA ALA A 202 -13.72 6.89 12.56
C ALA A 202 -14.76 7.73 11.84
N ALA A 203 -14.37 8.83 11.17
CA ALA A 203 -15.31 9.67 10.43
C ALA A 203 -15.94 8.94 9.23
N ARG A 204 -15.28 7.90 8.71
CA ARG A 204 -15.78 7.05 7.65
C ARG A 204 -15.98 5.59 8.12
N ALA A 205 -16.53 5.44 9.35
CA ALA A 205 -16.91 4.13 9.87
C ALA A 205 -17.95 3.42 8.98
N ASP A 206 -18.75 4.18 8.24
CA ASP A 206 -19.69 3.70 7.22
C ASP A 206 -19.00 2.90 6.09
N LEU A 207 -17.78 3.28 5.73
CA LEU A 207 -16.94 2.58 4.74
C LEU A 207 -16.12 1.48 5.42
N TRP A 208 -15.37 1.82 6.47
CA TRP A 208 -14.31 0.97 6.97
C TRP A 208 -14.83 -0.26 7.72
N ARG A 209 -15.91 -0.14 8.49
CA ARG A 209 -16.44 -1.30 9.24
C ARG A 209 -16.93 -2.41 8.29
N PRO A 210 -17.82 -2.15 7.32
CA PRO A 210 -18.25 -3.21 6.40
C PRO A 210 -17.10 -3.72 5.51
N LEU A 211 -16.12 -2.87 5.15
CA LEU A 211 -14.94 -3.31 4.39
C LEU A 211 -14.12 -4.31 5.21
N LEU A 212 -13.90 -4.03 6.49
CA LEU A 212 -13.19 -4.95 7.39
C LEU A 212 -13.98 -6.26 7.59
N ASP A 213 -15.31 -6.23 7.58
CA ASP A 213 -16.15 -7.45 7.61
C ASP A 213 -15.89 -8.30 6.36
N VAL A 214 -15.90 -7.71 5.17
CA VAL A 214 -15.57 -8.40 3.90
C VAL A 214 -14.18 -9.05 3.94
N LEU A 215 -13.18 -8.32 4.44
CA LEU A 215 -11.81 -8.85 4.55
C LEU A 215 -11.71 -10.00 5.57
N HIS A 216 -12.44 -9.88 6.69
CA HIS A 216 -12.44 -10.88 7.74
C HIS A 216 -13.11 -12.18 7.27
N GLU A 217 -14.27 -12.09 6.63
CA GLU A 217 -15.03 -13.22 6.12
C GLU A 217 -14.26 -14.03 5.06
N ASP A 218 -13.44 -13.35 4.23
CA ASP A 218 -12.57 -14.03 3.27
C ASP A 218 -11.46 -14.86 3.94
N GLY A 219 -11.04 -14.53 5.16
CA GLY A 219 -10.15 -15.32 6.01
C GLY A 219 -8.69 -15.37 5.61
N ARG A 220 -8.27 -14.73 4.51
CA ARG A 220 -6.87 -14.69 4.06
C ARG A 220 -6.06 -13.67 4.86
N ASP A 221 -4.73 -13.88 4.89
CA ASP A 221 -3.80 -12.95 5.51
C ASP A 221 -3.65 -11.68 4.68
N ARG A 222 -3.90 -10.51 5.31
CA ARG A 222 -3.82 -9.18 4.68
C ARG A 222 -3.31 -8.13 5.65
N HIS A 223 -2.76 -7.06 5.09
CA HIS A 223 -2.43 -5.86 5.85
C HIS A 223 -3.50 -4.78 5.63
N VAL A 224 -3.91 -4.12 6.70
CA VAL A 224 -4.65 -2.85 6.67
C VAL A 224 -3.74 -1.80 7.26
N LEU A 225 -3.25 -0.91 6.42
CA LEU A 225 -2.19 0.03 6.71
C LEU A 225 -2.77 1.43 6.87
N LEU A 226 -2.65 2.03 8.05
CA LEU A 226 -3.02 3.43 8.25
C LEU A 226 -2.12 4.33 7.44
N GLU A 227 -2.74 5.26 6.72
CA GLU A 227 -2.08 6.27 5.91
C GLU A 227 -2.75 7.64 6.12
N PHE A 228 -1.99 8.74 6.01
CA PHE A 228 -2.51 10.12 5.99
C PHE A 228 -3.48 10.50 7.13
N VAL A 229 -3.01 10.42 8.35
CA VAL A 229 -3.80 10.89 9.51
C VAL A 229 -3.91 12.43 9.56
N PRO A 230 -4.92 13.01 10.26
CA PRO A 230 -5.03 14.46 10.42
C PRO A 230 -3.74 15.10 10.92
N ASP A 231 -3.32 16.19 10.26
CA ASP A 231 -2.14 17.00 10.58
C ASP A 231 -0.81 16.23 10.63
N ASP A 232 -0.74 15.02 10.07
CA ASP A 232 0.40 14.09 10.20
C ASP A 232 0.85 13.95 11.68
N SER A 233 -0.10 14.09 12.61
CA SER A 233 0.21 14.14 14.04
C SER A 233 0.26 12.75 14.67
N PRO A 234 1.24 12.48 15.55
CA PRO A 234 1.30 11.23 16.30
C PRO A 234 0.08 10.99 17.19
N GLU A 235 -0.57 12.04 17.65
CA GLU A 235 -1.79 11.94 18.47
C GLU A 235 -2.97 11.46 17.63
N ALA A 236 -3.19 12.05 16.45
CA ALA A 236 -4.21 11.58 15.52
C ALA A 236 -3.95 10.14 15.11
N PHE A 237 -2.70 9.78 14.81
CA PHE A 237 -2.31 8.42 14.47
C PHE A 237 -2.63 7.41 15.58
N ARG A 238 -2.26 7.70 16.85
CA ARG A 238 -2.58 6.79 17.96
C ARG A 238 -4.09 6.58 18.14
N ARG A 239 -4.87 7.64 17.95
CA ARG A 239 -6.35 7.56 17.99
C ARG A 239 -6.87 6.66 16.86
N ASP A 240 -6.38 6.86 15.63
CA ASP A 240 -6.83 6.09 14.48
C ASP A 240 -6.35 4.64 14.54
N ALA A 241 -5.15 4.38 15.07
CA ALA A 241 -4.67 3.03 15.36
C ALA A 241 -5.55 2.32 16.40
N ALA A 242 -5.87 2.98 17.51
CA ALA A 242 -6.79 2.43 18.50
C ALA A 242 -8.18 2.14 17.92
N THR A 243 -8.67 3.00 17.03
CA THR A 243 -9.92 2.80 16.31
C THR A 243 -9.87 1.55 15.43
N LEU A 244 -8.83 1.41 14.61
CA LEU A 244 -8.66 0.26 13.72
C LEU A 244 -8.54 -1.05 14.52
N LEU A 245 -7.70 -1.07 15.56
CA LEU A 245 -7.51 -2.24 16.43
C LEU A 245 -8.81 -2.65 17.12
N SER A 246 -9.56 -1.68 17.68
CA SER A 246 -10.87 -1.97 18.28
C SER A 246 -11.84 -2.60 17.28
N TRP A 247 -11.88 -2.10 16.04
CA TRP A 247 -12.75 -2.69 15.02
C TRP A 247 -12.32 -4.10 14.61
N LEU A 248 -11.02 -4.41 14.64
CA LEU A 248 -10.52 -5.75 14.35
C LEU A 248 -10.77 -6.74 15.51
N GLU A 249 -10.75 -6.28 16.76
CA GLU A 249 -11.07 -7.11 17.93
C GLU A 249 -12.54 -7.50 18.01
N GLU A 250 -13.43 -6.76 17.39
CA GLU A 250 -14.87 -7.06 17.35
C GLU A 250 -15.21 -8.23 16.39
N ARG A 251 -14.26 -8.75 15.61
CA ARG A 251 -14.38 -9.78 14.57
C ARG A 251 -13.66 -11.06 14.95
#